data_3ead1400d64bcfe205d879a0d2f91e6c
#
_entry.id   3ead1400d64bcfe205d879a0d2f91e6c
#
_cell.length_a   1.000
_cell.length_b   1.000
_cell.length_c   1.000
_cell.angle_alpha   90.00
_cell.angle_beta   90.00
_cell.angle_gamma   90.00
#
_symmetry.space_group_name_H-M   'P 1'
#
loop_
_entity.id
_entity.type
_entity.pdbx_description
1 polymer ?
#
loop_
_entity_poly.entity_id
_entity_poly.type
_entity_poly.pdbx_seq_one_letter_code
_entity_poly.pdbx_strand_id
1 'polypeptide(L)'
;MTSVADAVQAMKAKFNPAAAAGLDLVFGFRIDDTQNFSLVVKNNTCELLEGENPDAQVTLVMDGDTMKGIVDGSTDGMQAFMGGKLRTEGDMMLAMKLSELFPS
;
A
#
# COMPACT_ATOMS: atom_id res chain seq x y z
N MET A 1 3.50 -19.86 6.45
CA MET A 1 3.94 -18.55 6.95
C MET A 1 3.83 -17.51 5.85
N THR A 2 3.19 -16.39 6.13
CA THR A 2 2.97 -15.35 5.12
C THR A 2 4.22 -14.49 4.98
N SER A 3 4.79 -14.43 3.78
CA SER A 3 5.90 -13.52 3.49
C SER A 3 5.35 -12.13 3.14
N VAL A 4 6.25 -11.12 3.11
CA VAL A 4 5.85 -9.78 2.66
C VAL A 4 5.33 -9.83 1.24
N ALA A 5 5.96 -10.60 0.36
CA ALA A 5 5.50 -10.74 -1.01
C ALA A 5 4.09 -11.33 -1.08
N ASP A 6 3.80 -12.32 -0.24
CA ASP A 6 2.45 -12.89 -0.17
C ASP A 6 1.43 -11.88 0.35
N ALA A 7 1.83 -11.07 1.34
CA ALA A 7 0.96 -10.02 1.88
C ALA A 7 0.62 -8.99 0.80
N VAL A 8 1.60 -8.60 0.00
CA VAL A 8 1.39 -7.63 -1.09
C VAL A 8 0.46 -8.21 -2.14
N GLN A 9 0.61 -9.50 -2.49
CA GLN A 9 -0.29 -10.15 -3.44
C GLN A 9 -1.71 -10.25 -2.89
N ALA A 10 -1.85 -10.54 -1.59
CA ALA A 10 -3.16 -10.57 -0.94
C ALA A 10 -3.82 -9.20 -0.96
N MET A 11 -3.05 -8.14 -0.76
CA MET A 11 -3.55 -6.78 -0.86
C MET A 11 -4.09 -6.49 -2.27
N LYS A 12 -3.33 -6.89 -3.29
CA LYS A 12 -3.74 -6.70 -4.68
C LYS A 12 -5.08 -7.38 -4.97
N ALA A 13 -5.31 -8.54 -4.37
CA ALA A 13 -6.56 -9.29 -4.56
C ALA A 13 -7.77 -8.55 -3.99
N LYS A 14 -7.57 -7.61 -3.07
CA LYS A 14 -8.65 -6.82 -2.46
C LYS A 14 -8.92 -5.52 -3.20
N PHE A 15 -8.25 -5.29 -4.32
CA PHE A 15 -8.38 -4.06 -5.08
C PHE A 15 -9.83 -3.81 -5.51
N ASN A 16 -10.31 -2.59 -5.26
CA ASN A 16 -11.66 -2.18 -5.64
C ASN A 16 -11.58 -1.30 -6.90
N PRO A 17 -11.84 -1.86 -8.09
CA PRO A 17 -11.73 -1.08 -9.32
C PRO A 17 -12.71 0.09 -9.40
N ALA A 18 -13.86 -0.02 -8.74
CA ALA A 18 -14.84 1.07 -8.75
C ALA A 18 -14.30 2.31 -8.05
N ALA A 19 -13.54 2.12 -6.97
CA ALA A 19 -12.91 3.24 -6.26
C ALA A 19 -11.75 3.84 -7.06
N ALA A 20 -11.19 3.11 -8.02
CA ALA A 20 -10.07 3.56 -8.84
C ALA A 20 -10.50 4.32 -10.09
N ALA A 21 -11.79 4.46 -10.34
CA ALA A 21 -12.29 5.11 -11.56
C ALA A 21 -11.74 6.53 -11.69
N GLY A 22 -11.08 6.81 -12.80
CA GLY A 22 -10.50 8.11 -13.08
C GLY A 22 -9.18 8.39 -12.36
N LEU A 23 -8.65 7.45 -11.60
CA LEU A 23 -7.39 7.63 -10.88
C LEU A 23 -6.20 7.13 -11.71
N ASP A 24 -5.10 7.85 -11.59
CA ASP A 24 -3.81 7.48 -12.18
C ASP A 24 -2.76 7.81 -11.13
N LEU A 25 -2.46 6.84 -10.26
CA LEU A 25 -1.66 7.05 -9.07
C LEU A 25 -0.57 5.99 -8.97
N VAL A 26 0.55 6.38 -8.36
CA VAL A 26 1.65 5.48 -8.05
C VAL A 26 1.94 5.55 -6.56
N PHE A 27 1.83 4.42 -5.88
CA PHE A 27 2.15 4.30 -4.45
C PHE A 27 3.45 3.52 -4.30
N GLY A 28 4.34 4.04 -3.46
CA GLY A 28 5.55 3.32 -3.09
C GLY A 28 5.38 2.65 -1.73
N PHE A 29 6.01 1.50 -1.55
CA PHE A 29 6.03 0.79 -0.28
C PHE A 29 7.48 0.47 0.08
N ARG A 30 7.91 0.89 1.25
CA ARG A 30 9.22 0.53 1.80
C ARG A 30 8.98 -0.31 3.04
N ILE A 31 9.32 -1.59 2.94
CA ILE A 31 9.03 -2.58 3.98
C ILE A 31 10.35 -3.01 4.61
N ASP A 32 10.51 -2.81 5.92
CA ASP A 32 11.70 -3.19 6.68
C ASP A 32 13.01 -2.60 6.14
N ASP A 33 12.94 -1.48 5.40
CA ASP A 33 14.09 -0.83 4.76
C ASP A 33 14.85 -1.73 3.78
N THR A 34 14.33 -2.93 3.50
CA THR A 34 15.01 -3.90 2.64
C THR A 34 14.21 -4.29 1.42
N GLN A 35 12.90 -4.10 1.45
CA GLN A 35 12.02 -4.48 0.36
C GLN A 35 11.22 -3.27 -0.09
N ASN A 36 11.32 -2.96 -1.37
CA ASN A 36 10.61 -1.85 -1.98
C ASN A 36 9.69 -2.39 -3.04
N PHE A 37 8.46 -1.87 -3.04
CA PHE A 37 7.46 -2.20 -4.04
C PHE A 37 6.79 -0.92 -4.49
N SER A 38 6.24 -0.94 -5.69
CA SER A 38 5.36 0.13 -6.14
C SER A 38 4.06 -0.45 -6.64
N LEU A 39 2.98 0.28 -6.43
CA LEU A 39 1.66 -0.09 -6.88
C LEU A 39 1.18 0.98 -7.84
N VAL A 40 0.97 0.62 -9.09
CA VAL A 40 0.51 1.54 -10.13
C VAL A 40 -0.99 1.32 -10.32
N VAL A 41 -1.77 2.37 -10.09
CA VAL A 41 -3.23 2.33 -10.24
C VAL A 41 -3.59 3.21 -11.43
N LYS A 42 -4.11 2.59 -12.48
CA LYS A 42 -4.56 3.31 -13.67
C LYS A 42 -5.54 2.43 -14.46
N ASN A 43 -6.39 3.06 -15.24
CA ASN A 43 -7.36 2.35 -16.09
C ASN A 43 -8.22 1.34 -15.33
N ASN A 44 -8.59 1.69 -14.10
CA ASN A 44 -9.37 0.82 -13.21
C ASN A 44 -8.68 -0.51 -12.88
N THR A 45 -7.35 -0.54 -12.97
CA THR A 45 -6.56 -1.72 -12.61
C THR A 45 -5.41 -1.31 -11.69
N CYS A 46 -4.78 -2.30 -11.07
CA CYS A 46 -3.55 -2.06 -10.31
C CYS A 46 -2.48 -3.06 -10.74
N GLU A 47 -1.24 -2.59 -10.75
CA GLU A 47 -0.09 -3.40 -11.10
C GLU A 47 0.96 -3.25 -10.00
N LEU A 48 1.50 -4.36 -9.54
CA LEU A 48 2.52 -4.40 -8.52
C LEU A 48 3.88 -4.60 -9.19
N LEU A 49 4.81 -3.69 -8.88
CA LEU A 49 6.17 -3.75 -9.42
C LEU A 49 7.16 -3.82 -8.26
N GLU A 50 8.22 -4.59 -8.43
CA GLU A 50 9.30 -4.65 -7.45
C GLU A 50 10.22 -3.44 -7.60
N GLY A 51 10.76 -2.97 -6.46
CA GLY A 51 11.73 -1.89 -6.44
C GLY A 51 11.10 -0.53 -6.24
N GLU A 52 11.96 0.48 -6.05
CA GLU A 52 11.50 1.86 -5.90
C GLU A 52 11.06 2.40 -7.25
N ASN A 53 9.99 3.16 -7.22
CA ASN A 53 9.49 3.86 -8.41
C ASN A 53 9.64 5.36 -8.19
N PRO A 54 10.46 6.05 -8.99
CA PRO A 54 10.64 7.49 -8.83
C PRO A 54 9.38 8.31 -9.10
N ASP A 55 8.39 7.71 -9.76
CA ASP A 55 7.12 8.36 -10.01
C ASP A 55 6.13 8.23 -8.86
N ALA A 56 6.51 7.57 -7.76
CA ALA A 56 5.63 7.40 -6.61
C ALA A 56 5.25 8.76 -6.03
N GLN A 57 3.95 9.00 -5.92
CA GLN A 57 3.40 10.25 -5.41
C GLN A 57 3.35 10.23 -3.88
N VAL A 58 3.31 9.05 -3.30
CA VAL A 58 3.40 8.84 -1.86
C VAL A 58 4.12 7.52 -1.61
N THR A 59 4.94 7.49 -0.57
CA THR A 59 5.63 6.26 -0.14
C THR A 59 5.17 5.92 1.28
N LEU A 60 4.78 4.68 1.46
CA LEU A 60 4.36 4.15 2.76
C LEU A 60 5.51 3.34 3.33
N VAL A 61 5.94 3.71 4.54
CA VAL A 61 7.08 3.10 5.22
C VAL A 61 6.58 2.35 6.44
N MET A 62 6.83 1.06 6.50
CA MET A 62 6.37 0.21 7.60
C MET A 62 7.22 -1.04 7.69
N ASP A 63 7.11 -1.76 8.80
CA ASP A 63 7.72 -3.08 8.89
C ASP A 63 6.80 -4.16 8.29
N GLY A 64 7.38 -5.34 8.07
CA GLY A 64 6.63 -6.44 7.45
C GLY A 64 5.47 -6.92 8.29
N ASP A 65 5.61 -6.92 9.61
CA ASP A 65 4.54 -7.34 10.51
C ASP A 65 3.36 -6.37 10.45
N THR A 66 3.63 -5.07 10.39
CA THR A 66 2.58 -4.06 10.23
C THR A 66 1.85 -4.26 8.91
N MET A 67 2.58 -4.49 7.83
CA MET A 67 1.96 -4.71 6.53
C MET A 67 1.07 -5.96 6.53
N LYS A 68 1.56 -7.05 7.09
CA LYS A 68 0.78 -8.29 7.17
C LYS A 68 -0.49 -8.08 7.98
N GLY A 69 -0.40 -7.36 9.10
CA GLY A 69 -1.56 -7.06 9.92
C GLY A 69 -2.60 -6.21 9.20
N ILE A 70 -2.16 -5.22 8.44
CA ILE A 70 -3.07 -4.38 7.66
C ILE A 70 -3.76 -5.22 6.58
N VAL A 71 -3.02 -6.07 5.90
CA VAL A 71 -3.56 -6.90 4.81
C VAL A 71 -4.56 -7.92 5.34
N ASP A 72 -4.28 -8.54 6.48
CA ASP A 72 -5.19 -9.56 7.02
C ASP A 72 -6.34 -8.98 7.87
N GLY A 73 -6.32 -7.66 8.09
CA GLY A 73 -7.38 -6.99 8.83
C GLY A 73 -7.18 -6.93 10.33
N SER A 74 -6.09 -7.49 10.87
CA SER A 74 -5.81 -7.47 12.30
C SER A 74 -5.27 -6.12 12.78
N THR A 75 -4.74 -5.30 11.87
CA THR A 75 -4.21 -3.97 12.17
C THR A 75 -4.93 -2.95 11.30
N ASP A 76 -5.47 -1.91 11.94
CA ASP A 76 -6.05 -0.79 11.22
C ASP A 76 -4.92 0.12 10.75
N GLY A 77 -4.88 0.42 9.44
CA GLY A 77 -3.85 1.29 8.88
C GLY A 77 -3.81 2.67 9.52
N MET A 78 -4.97 3.24 9.87
CA MET A 78 -5.03 4.53 10.53
C MET A 78 -4.42 4.45 11.94
N GLN A 79 -4.72 3.39 12.68
CA GLN A 79 -4.14 3.19 14.00
C GLN A 79 -2.63 2.96 13.93
N ALA A 80 -2.18 2.23 12.92
CA ALA A 80 -0.75 2.02 12.70
C ALA A 80 -0.05 3.37 12.42
N PHE A 81 -0.68 4.23 11.65
CA PHE A 81 -0.17 5.57 11.37
C PHE A 81 -0.07 6.39 12.64
N MET A 82 -1.14 6.43 13.43
CA MET A 82 -1.18 7.20 14.67
C MET A 82 -0.21 6.66 15.73
N GLY A 83 0.02 5.35 15.71
CA GLY A 83 0.95 4.70 16.63
C GLY A 83 2.41 4.76 16.20
N GLY A 84 2.70 5.36 15.05
CA GLY A 84 4.08 5.48 14.57
C GLY A 84 4.62 4.23 13.89
N LYS A 85 3.80 3.23 13.64
CA LYS A 85 4.21 2.00 12.95
C LYS A 85 4.16 2.14 11.43
N LEU A 86 3.37 3.06 10.94
CA LEU A 86 3.24 3.38 9.52
C LEU A 86 3.58 4.84 9.34
N ARG A 87 4.52 5.13 8.45
CA ARG A 87 4.86 6.50 8.09
C ARG A 87 4.56 6.73 6.61
N THR A 88 4.29 7.97 6.26
CA THR A 88 4.05 8.34 4.87
C THR A 88 5.03 9.42 4.45
N GLU A 89 5.57 9.31 3.25
CA GLU A 89 6.41 10.31 2.62
C GLU A 89 5.71 10.75 1.34
N GLY A 90 5.53 12.04 1.16
CA GLY A 90 4.83 12.58 0.02
C GLY A 90 3.42 13.00 0.35
N ASP A 91 2.48 12.77 -0.54
CA ASP A 91 1.10 13.26 -0.41
C ASP A 91 0.28 12.35 0.52
N MET A 92 0.04 12.82 1.74
CA MET A 92 -0.73 12.08 2.74
C MET A 92 -2.18 11.87 2.30
N MET A 93 -2.75 12.78 1.53
CA MET A 93 -4.12 12.60 1.03
C MET A 93 -4.23 11.38 0.15
N LEU A 94 -3.19 11.10 -0.64
CA LEU A 94 -3.16 9.91 -1.47
C LEU A 94 -3.00 8.64 -0.64
N ALA A 95 -2.28 8.72 0.48
CA ALA A 95 -2.17 7.58 1.38
C ALA A 95 -3.53 7.15 1.91
N MET A 96 -4.42 8.11 2.18
CA MET A 96 -5.77 7.82 2.63
C MET A 96 -6.61 7.14 1.55
N LYS A 97 -6.30 7.38 0.27
CA LYS A 97 -6.99 6.72 -0.83
C LYS A 97 -6.79 5.20 -0.82
N LEU A 98 -5.68 4.73 -0.26
CA LEU A 98 -5.43 3.29 -0.20
C LEU A 98 -6.52 2.56 0.56
N SER A 99 -7.10 3.17 1.59
CA SER A 99 -8.19 2.54 2.35
C SER A 99 -9.44 2.31 1.49
N GLU A 100 -9.66 3.17 0.50
CA GLU A 100 -10.78 3.04 -0.42
C GLU A 100 -10.49 2.04 -1.52
N LEU A 101 -9.24 2.02 -2.00
CA LEU A 101 -8.81 1.14 -3.08
C LEU A 101 -8.67 -0.31 -2.62
N PHE A 102 -8.30 -0.51 -1.36
CA PHE A 102 -8.06 -1.83 -0.79
C PHE A 102 -8.80 -1.96 0.55
N PRO A 103 -10.13 -2.05 0.51
CA PRO A 103 -10.90 -2.24 1.74
C PRO A 103 -10.59 -3.59 2.37
N SER A 104 -10.57 -3.61 3.68
CA SER A 104 -10.29 -4.84 4.44
C SER A 104 -11.57 -5.51 4.90
#